data_00472b4c98af8cb488d9a61253d2c739
#
_entry.id   00472b4c98af8cb488d9a61253d2c739
#
_cell.length_a   1.000
_cell.length_b   1.000
_cell.length_c   1.000
_cell.angle_alpha   90.00
_cell.angle_beta   90.00
_cell.angle_gamma   90.00
#
_symmetry.space_group_name_H-M   'P 1'
#
loop_
_entity.id
_entity.type
_entity.pdbx_description
1 polymer ?
#
loop_
_entity_poly.entity_id
_entity_poly.type
_entity_poly.pdbx_seq_one_letter_code
_entity_poly.pdbx_strand_id
1 'polypeptide(L)'
;QEVDFSKSTFKELSIFIDVFFKGKTLFNDATFTKSVNFSDATFENYEPLFASGEERAKFSVRPSQEDYNFSVRSGSKPIRLGKAELDGIKRQIPVGAVLFDPDSDRKSKHAK
;
A
#
# COMPACT_ATOMS: atom_id res chain seq x y z
N GLN A 1 -17.88 -3.20 10.06
CA GLN A 1 -17.49 -4.18 9.07
C GLN A 1 -16.03 -4.05 8.68
N GLU A 2 -15.23 -5.01 9.04
CA GLU A 2 -13.80 -4.99 8.80
C GLU A 2 -13.46 -5.88 7.61
N VAL A 3 -12.57 -5.38 6.73
CA VAL A 3 -12.02 -6.19 5.65
C VAL A 3 -10.53 -6.37 5.95
N ASP A 4 -10.11 -7.61 6.07
CA ASP A 4 -8.75 -7.93 6.53
C ASP A 4 -7.95 -8.57 5.39
N PHE A 5 -7.04 -7.78 4.82
CA PHE A 5 -6.06 -8.26 3.84
C PHE A 5 -4.67 -8.40 4.47
N SER A 6 -4.58 -8.34 5.81
CA SER A 6 -3.28 -8.42 6.47
C SER A 6 -2.62 -9.77 6.14
N LYS A 7 -1.30 -9.73 5.96
CA LYS A 7 -0.47 -10.89 5.66
C LYS A 7 -0.79 -11.58 4.34
N SER A 8 -1.65 -10.98 3.52
CA SER A 8 -1.93 -11.49 2.17
C SER A 8 -0.79 -11.16 1.22
N THR A 9 -0.56 -12.03 0.24
CA THR A 9 0.39 -11.76 -0.83
C THR A 9 -0.37 -11.56 -2.13
N PHE A 10 -0.22 -10.38 -2.72
CA PHE A 10 -0.83 -10.04 -4.00
C PHE A 10 0.25 -10.22 -5.09
N LYS A 11 0.16 -11.32 -5.83
CA LYS A 11 1.19 -11.68 -6.83
C LYS A 11 0.99 -11.03 -8.17
N GLU A 12 -0.21 -10.54 -8.44
CA GLU A 12 -0.57 -9.88 -9.69
C GLU A 12 -0.95 -8.44 -9.43
N LEU A 13 -1.31 -7.71 -10.50
CA LEU A 13 -1.85 -6.37 -10.37
C LEU A 13 -3.04 -6.37 -9.42
N SER A 14 -3.00 -5.49 -8.42
CA SER A 14 -4.08 -5.37 -7.44
C SER A 14 -4.95 -4.16 -7.79
N ILE A 15 -6.23 -4.40 -8.08
CA ILE A 15 -7.14 -3.35 -8.52
C ILE A 15 -8.25 -3.17 -7.50
N PHE A 16 -8.29 -1.99 -6.89
CA PHE A 16 -9.32 -1.59 -5.93
C PHE A 16 -10.07 -0.36 -6.43
N ILE A 17 -10.20 -0.22 -7.76
CA ILE A 17 -10.86 0.94 -8.38
C ILE A 17 -12.34 0.94 -8.00
N ASP A 18 -12.83 2.10 -7.53
CA ASP A 18 -14.25 2.31 -7.18
C ASP A 18 -14.76 1.41 -6.04
N VAL A 19 -13.89 0.71 -5.33
CA VAL A 19 -14.32 -0.12 -4.21
C VAL A 19 -14.69 0.78 -3.03
N PHE A 20 -15.76 0.44 -2.34
CA PHE A 20 -16.24 1.18 -1.19
C PHE A 20 -16.01 0.37 0.09
N PHE A 21 -15.23 0.93 1.02
CA PHE A 21 -14.94 0.30 2.31
C PHE A 21 -15.59 1.12 3.41
N LYS A 22 -16.63 0.60 4.03
CA LYS A 22 -17.35 1.31 5.08
C LYS A 22 -16.62 1.20 6.42
N GLY A 23 -16.09 0.05 6.75
CA GLY A 23 -15.39 -0.23 7.99
C GLY A 23 -13.88 -0.21 7.82
N LYS A 24 -13.18 -0.74 8.83
CA LYS A 24 -11.73 -0.80 8.79
C LYS A 24 -11.24 -1.71 7.68
N THR A 25 -10.16 -1.31 7.03
CA THR A 25 -9.49 -2.11 6.00
C THR A 25 -8.04 -2.28 6.37
N LEU A 26 -7.61 -3.54 6.54
CA LEU A 26 -6.29 -3.86 7.07
C LEU A 26 -5.39 -4.40 5.97
N PHE A 27 -4.26 -3.74 5.75
CA PHE A 27 -3.22 -4.17 4.82
C PHE A 27 -1.87 -4.37 5.52
N ASN A 28 -1.86 -4.36 6.86
CA ASN A 28 -0.60 -4.53 7.58
C ASN A 28 0.00 -5.91 7.25
N ASP A 29 1.29 -5.91 6.97
CA ASP A 29 2.05 -7.10 6.56
C ASP A 29 1.57 -7.73 5.24
N ALA A 30 0.77 -7.00 4.45
CA ALA A 30 0.43 -7.44 3.10
C ALA A 30 1.62 -7.19 2.17
N THR A 31 1.79 -8.05 1.16
CA THR A 31 2.88 -7.94 0.20
C THR A 31 2.30 -7.71 -1.20
N PHE A 32 2.71 -6.62 -1.82
CA PHE A 32 2.30 -6.25 -3.18
C PHE A 32 3.50 -6.42 -4.11
N THR A 33 3.48 -7.49 -4.92
CA THR A 33 4.61 -7.80 -5.79
C THR A 33 4.54 -7.08 -7.13
N LYS A 34 3.37 -6.55 -7.47
CA LYS A 34 3.14 -5.80 -8.72
C LYS A 34 2.44 -4.49 -8.41
N SER A 35 2.00 -3.81 -9.45
CA SER A 35 1.35 -2.49 -9.32
C SER A 35 0.02 -2.59 -8.58
N VAL A 36 -0.40 -1.45 -8.02
CA VAL A 36 -1.62 -1.34 -7.21
C VAL A 36 -2.38 -0.10 -7.65
N ASN A 37 -3.69 -0.23 -7.75
CA ASN A 37 -4.52 0.89 -8.17
C ASN A 37 -5.73 1.04 -7.24
N PHE A 38 -5.75 2.15 -6.48
CA PHE A 38 -6.85 2.50 -5.59
C PHE A 38 -7.67 3.67 -6.13
N SER A 39 -7.57 3.98 -7.44
CA SER A 39 -8.25 5.18 -7.94
C SER A 39 -9.75 5.12 -7.67
N ASP A 40 -10.28 6.23 -7.16
CA ASP A 40 -11.69 6.39 -6.78
C ASP A 40 -12.20 5.40 -5.72
N ALA A 41 -11.31 4.72 -5.02
CA ALA A 41 -11.71 3.94 -3.86
C ALA A 41 -12.19 4.88 -2.75
N THR A 42 -13.13 4.41 -1.94
CA THR A 42 -13.65 5.18 -0.81
C THR A 42 -13.42 4.42 0.48
N PHE A 43 -12.71 5.06 1.40
CA PHE A 43 -12.59 4.61 2.78
C PHE A 43 -13.44 5.54 3.62
N GLU A 44 -14.62 5.07 4.01
CA GLU A 44 -15.65 5.99 4.54
C GLU A 44 -15.31 6.48 5.94
N ASN A 45 -15.04 5.58 6.86
CA ASN A 45 -14.91 5.94 8.28
C ASN A 45 -13.50 5.83 8.83
N TYR A 46 -12.61 5.08 8.18
CA TYR A 46 -11.26 4.82 8.67
C TYR A 46 -10.27 4.85 7.52
N GLU A 47 -9.12 5.46 7.77
CA GLU A 47 -8.00 5.35 6.83
C GLU A 47 -7.58 3.88 6.75
N PRO A 48 -7.20 3.40 5.57
CA PRO A 48 -6.68 2.03 5.46
C PRO A 48 -5.38 1.89 6.25
N LEU A 49 -5.18 0.74 6.87
CA LEU A 49 -4.03 0.51 7.73
C LEU A 49 -2.96 -0.26 6.95
N PHE A 50 -1.81 0.39 6.75
CA PHE A 50 -0.67 -0.23 6.03
C PHE A 50 0.47 -0.62 6.97
N ALA A 51 0.33 -0.35 8.25
CA ALA A 51 1.32 -0.75 9.23
C ALA A 51 0.67 -0.86 10.60
N SER A 52 1.07 -1.87 11.37
CA SER A 52 0.64 -2.05 12.74
C SER A 52 1.82 -2.64 13.50
N GLY A 53 2.47 -1.81 14.34
CA GLY A 53 3.70 -2.22 15.01
C GLY A 53 4.77 -2.56 13.97
N GLU A 54 5.31 -3.76 14.04
CA GLU A 54 6.31 -4.23 13.09
C GLU A 54 5.70 -4.86 11.83
N GLU A 55 4.39 -4.99 11.78
CA GLU A 55 3.70 -5.57 10.63
C GLU A 55 3.45 -4.47 9.60
N ARG A 56 4.33 -4.38 8.61
CA ARG A 56 4.31 -3.32 7.62
C ARG A 56 3.99 -3.87 6.24
N ALA A 57 3.10 -3.19 5.51
CA ALA A 57 2.84 -3.53 4.12
C ALA A 57 4.14 -3.38 3.32
N LYS A 58 4.32 -4.22 2.31
CA LYS A 58 5.52 -4.28 1.49
C LYS A 58 5.16 -4.04 0.04
N PHE A 59 5.83 -3.07 -0.58
CA PHE A 59 5.60 -2.72 -1.98
C PHE A 59 6.88 -2.96 -2.78
N SER A 60 6.76 -3.68 -3.90
CA SER A 60 7.90 -3.99 -4.75
C SER A 60 8.51 -2.73 -5.38
N VAL A 61 9.83 -2.71 -5.52
CA VAL A 61 10.53 -1.64 -6.24
C VAL A 61 10.43 -1.80 -7.75
N ARG A 62 9.92 -2.94 -8.24
CA ARG A 62 9.86 -3.25 -9.67
C ARG A 62 8.93 -2.32 -10.46
N PRO A 63 7.68 -2.07 -10.02
CA PRO A 63 6.83 -1.11 -10.72
C PRO A 63 7.40 0.30 -10.61
N SER A 64 7.16 1.11 -11.64
CA SER A 64 7.51 2.52 -11.57
C SER A 64 6.52 3.25 -10.67
N GLN A 65 6.83 4.52 -10.31
CA GLN A 65 5.93 5.29 -9.46
C GLN A 65 4.54 5.44 -10.09
N GLU A 66 4.48 5.60 -11.42
CA GLU A 66 3.20 5.77 -12.12
C GLU A 66 2.31 4.53 -12.04
N ASP A 67 2.89 3.37 -11.78
CA ASP A 67 2.13 2.13 -11.67
C ASP A 67 1.52 1.93 -10.29
N TYR A 68 1.80 2.84 -9.36
CA TYR A 68 1.19 2.86 -8.05
C TYR A 68 0.24 4.05 -7.98
N ASN A 69 -1.06 3.76 -7.87
CA ASN A 69 -2.07 4.81 -7.77
C ASN A 69 -2.77 4.71 -6.43
N PHE A 70 -2.52 5.70 -5.58
CA PHE A 70 -3.10 5.79 -4.25
C PHE A 70 -4.12 6.95 -4.15
N SER A 71 -4.63 7.42 -5.30
CA SER A 71 -5.57 8.55 -5.37
C SER A 71 -6.99 8.05 -5.11
N VAL A 72 -7.46 8.27 -3.91
CA VAL A 72 -8.81 7.85 -3.51
C VAL A 72 -9.84 8.86 -3.99
N ARG A 73 -11.12 8.49 -3.89
CA ARG A 73 -12.23 9.35 -4.28
C ARG A 73 -12.28 10.61 -3.38
N SER A 74 -12.75 11.70 -3.95
CA SER A 74 -12.99 12.93 -3.19
C SER A 74 -13.97 12.62 -2.05
N GLY A 75 -13.63 13.05 -0.84
CA GLY A 75 -14.44 12.78 0.35
C GLY A 75 -14.07 11.52 1.12
N SER A 76 -13.24 10.65 0.51
CA SER A 76 -12.71 9.47 1.20
C SER A 76 -11.69 9.87 2.26
N LYS A 77 -11.52 9.04 3.29
CA LYS A 77 -10.33 9.14 4.12
C LYS A 77 -9.12 8.88 3.22
N PRO A 78 -8.02 9.61 3.44
CA PRO A 78 -6.87 9.53 2.53
C PRO A 78 -6.02 8.29 2.73
N ILE A 79 -5.24 7.94 1.70
CA ILE A 79 -4.06 7.10 1.85
C ILE A 79 -2.89 8.07 1.99
N ARG A 80 -2.32 8.15 3.18
CA ARG A 80 -1.23 9.09 3.44
C ARG A 80 0.06 8.50 2.91
N LEU A 81 0.77 9.29 2.09
CA LEU A 81 1.98 8.83 1.44
C LEU A 81 3.21 9.39 2.13
N GLY A 82 4.24 8.57 2.19
CA GLY A 82 5.55 8.94 2.64
C GLY A 82 6.58 8.54 1.60
N LYS A 83 7.84 8.82 1.90
CA LYS A 83 8.94 8.52 0.98
C LYS A 83 9.75 7.35 1.52
N ALA A 84 10.11 6.45 0.61
CA ALA A 84 11.01 5.33 0.92
C ALA A 84 12.00 5.17 -0.22
N GLU A 85 13.17 4.66 0.11
CA GLU A 85 14.24 4.47 -0.86
C GLU A 85 14.92 3.12 -0.61
N LEU A 86 15.13 2.37 -1.69
CA LEU A 86 15.86 1.11 -1.64
C LEU A 86 16.80 1.06 -2.84
N ASP A 87 18.10 0.93 -2.56
CA ASP A 87 19.14 0.85 -3.60
C ASP A 87 19.08 2.00 -4.59
N GLY A 88 18.82 3.20 -4.10
CA GLY A 88 18.73 4.40 -4.93
C GLY A 88 17.40 4.57 -5.63
N ILE A 89 16.50 3.62 -5.52
CA ILE A 89 15.15 3.71 -6.10
C ILE A 89 14.23 4.37 -5.08
N LYS A 90 13.66 5.51 -5.46
CA LYS A 90 12.78 6.28 -4.57
C LYS A 90 11.33 6.11 -4.98
N ARG A 91 10.47 5.94 -3.99
CA ARG A 91 9.03 5.77 -4.21
C ARG A 91 8.23 6.48 -3.14
N GLN A 92 7.04 6.94 -3.53
CA GLN A 92 6.03 7.37 -2.58
C GLN A 92 5.06 6.22 -2.38
N ILE A 93 4.97 5.75 -1.14
CA ILE A 93 4.11 4.63 -0.76
C ILE A 93 3.42 5.00 0.55
N PRO A 94 2.39 4.27 0.96
CA PRO A 94 1.71 4.59 2.21
C PRO A 94 2.67 4.68 3.40
N VAL A 95 2.44 5.67 4.25
CA VAL A 95 3.26 5.89 5.44
C VAL A 95 3.30 4.60 6.27
N GLY A 96 4.48 4.24 6.72
CA GLY A 96 4.69 3.03 7.52
C GLY A 96 5.03 1.79 6.72
N ALA A 97 4.71 1.78 5.40
CA ALA A 97 5.05 0.66 4.53
C ALA A 97 6.54 0.67 4.17
N VAL A 98 7.03 -0.42 3.64
CA VAL A 98 8.42 -0.53 3.19
C VAL A 98 8.46 -0.94 1.72
N LEU A 99 9.56 -0.59 1.05
CA LEU A 99 9.88 -1.13 -0.25
C LEU A 99 10.64 -2.45 -0.07
N PHE A 100 10.48 -3.35 -1.01
CA PHE A 100 11.27 -4.58 -1.02
C PHE A 100 11.67 -4.93 -2.43
N ASP A 101 12.75 -5.70 -2.56
CA ASP A 101 13.20 -6.23 -3.84
C ASP A 101 12.76 -7.70 -3.89
N PRO A 102 11.84 -8.06 -4.81
CA PRO A 102 11.34 -9.44 -4.85
C PRO A 102 12.39 -10.47 -5.22
N ASP A 103 13.56 -10.04 -5.72
CA ASP A 103 14.65 -10.94 -6.10
C ASP A 103 15.73 -11.04 -5.03
N SER A 104 15.53 -10.44 -3.86
CA SER A 104 16.52 -10.47 -2.77
C SER A 104 15.77 -10.31 -1.44
N ASP A 105 16.53 -10.30 -0.33
CA ASP A 105 15.95 -10.08 1.00
C ASP A 105 15.98 -8.62 1.41
N ARG A 106 16.26 -7.72 0.46
CA ARG A 106 16.49 -6.31 0.79
C ARG A 106 15.17 -5.58 0.97
N LYS A 107 15.13 -4.74 2.00
CA LYS A 107 13.98 -3.91 2.32
C LYS A 107 14.46 -2.51 2.68
N SER A 108 13.62 -1.53 2.40
CA SER A 108 13.88 -0.15 2.81
C SER A 108 13.51 0.06 4.28
N LYS A 109 13.88 1.23 4.81
CA LYS A 109 13.25 1.75 6.01
C LYS A 109 11.80 2.08 5.66
N HIS A 110 10.94 2.20 6.69
CA HIS A 110 9.54 2.50 6.43
C HIS A 110 9.36 3.93 5.92
N ALA A 111 8.33 4.12 5.10
CA ALA A 111 8.00 5.41 4.52
C ALA A 111 7.56 6.38 5.61
N LYS A 112 8.03 7.62 5.49
CA LYS A 112 7.72 8.70 6.43
C LYS A 112 7.22 9.94 5.71
#